data_0b3bc6ae91ebcd1bee42e35efae493aa
#
_entry.id   0b3bc6ae91ebcd1bee42e35efae493aa
#
_cell.length_a   1.000
_cell.length_b   1.000
_cell.length_c   1.000
_cell.angle_alpha   90.00
_cell.angle_beta   90.00
_cell.angle_gamma   90.00
#
_symmetry.space_group_name_H-M   'P 1'
#
loop_
_entity.id
_entity.type
_entity.pdbx_description
1 polymer ?
#
loop_
_entity_poly.entity_id
_entity_poly.type
_entity_poly.pdbx_seq_one_letter_code
_entity_poly.pdbx_strand_id
1 'polypeptide(L)'
;MTTEQQSQPSRTEPASLSIVDRYLPVWIIAAMALGLALSRIAPGFGSALHNLEVGTISVPIAIGLLVMMYPPLAKVRYDKLGGLATDKRLMAVSLTLNWVVGPACMFALAWLFLPDQPELRTGLIIVGLARCIAMVLVWSDLSCGDREVTAVLVAINSIFQVLMFGVLGWFYLQILPQWLGLPTTSANFSFWAIVVSVLVFLGIPLAAGALSRVIGEKAKGRNWYEDSYLPAVSPLALIGLLYTIVVLFAIQGEQVIAHPGSVMRVALPLLCYFVFMFFLGLVLSRAAGMGYSQSTSVAFTAAGNNFELAIAVAIGTFGATSGQALAGTIGPLVEVPVLVALVYAVTWLGPRMFPNDPTLPASRS
;
A
#
# COMPACT_ATOMS: atom_id res chain seq x y z
N MET A 1 18.46 49.74 -18.73
CA MET A 1 17.17 49.29 -18.18
C MET A 1 16.86 47.98 -18.83
N THR A 2 17.36 46.88 -18.27
CA THR A 2 17.10 45.50 -18.70
C THR A 2 16.02 44.95 -17.76
N THR A 3 14.84 44.72 -18.31
CA THR A 3 13.68 44.16 -17.61
C THR A 3 13.98 42.70 -17.31
N GLU A 4 14.25 42.38 -16.06
CA GLU A 4 14.21 40.97 -15.59
C GLU A 4 12.78 40.45 -15.74
N GLN A 5 12.57 39.58 -16.72
CA GLN A 5 11.39 38.72 -16.78
C GLN A 5 11.50 37.72 -15.62
N GLN A 6 10.77 37.98 -14.54
CA GLN A 6 10.46 36.99 -13.53
C GLN A 6 9.69 35.84 -14.21
N SER A 7 10.38 34.73 -14.38
CA SER A 7 9.75 33.49 -14.80
C SER A 7 8.71 33.07 -13.74
N GLN A 8 7.43 33.19 -14.08
CA GLN A 8 6.36 32.62 -13.27
C GLN A 8 6.62 31.11 -13.10
N PRO A 9 6.52 30.56 -11.88
CA PRO A 9 6.63 29.12 -11.68
C PRO A 9 5.54 28.45 -12.51
N SER A 10 5.96 27.57 -13.41
CA SER A 10 5.06 26.77 -14.25
C SER A 10 4.12 25.96 -13.33
N ARG A 11 2.81 26.23 -13.43
CA ARG A 11 1.80 25.39 -12.80
C ARG A 11 2.04 23.96 -13.26
N THR A 12 2.28 23.06 -12.33
CA THR A 12 2.49 21.64 -12.60
C THR A 12 1.21 21.06 -13.21
N GLU A 13 1.26 20.76 -14.51
CA GLU A 13 0.20 19.94 -15.12
C GLU A 13 0.23 18.55 -14.48
N PRO A 14 -0.93 17.98 -14.15
CA PRO A 14 -1.00 16.60 -13.65
C PRO A 14 -0.34 15.69 -14.69
N ALA A 15 0.59 14.85 -14.24
CA ALA A 15 1.26 13.89 -15.11
C ALA A 15 0.21 13.10 -15.90
N SER A 16 0.34 13.04 -17.22
CA SER A 16 -0.56 12.26 -18.07
C SER A 16 -0.37 10.79 -17.70
N LEU A 17 -1.35 10.23 -17.00
CA LEU A 17 -1.35 8.81 -16.68
C LEU A 17 -1.31 7.98 -17.96
N SER A 18 -0.54 6.92 -17.93
CA SER A 18 -0.68 5.82 -18.89
C SER A 18 -2.15 5.38 -18.95
N ILE A 19 -2.66 5.04 -20.14
CA ILE A 19 -4.01 4.48 -20.29
C ILE A 19 -4.22 3.31 -19.34
N VAL A 20 -3.18 2.54 -19.08
CA VAL A 20 -3.16 1.39 -18.18
C VAL A 20 -3.41 1.80 -16.73
N ASP A 21 -2.72 2.84 -16.25
CA ASP A 21 -2.89 3.36 -14.87
C ASP A 21 -4.27 4.01 -14.69
N ARG A 22 -4.79 4.66 -15.72
CA ARG A 22 -6.12 5.29 -15.70
C ARG A 22 -7.25 4.26 -15.52
N TYR A 23 -7.11 3.08 -16.11
CA TYR A 23 -8.10 2.00 -16.03
C TYR A 23 -7.73 0.91 -15.03
N LEU A 24 -6.77 1.16 -14.13
CA LEU A 24 -6.34 0.21 -13.11
C LEU A 24 -7.51 -0.38 -12.29
N PRO A 25 -8.53 0.42 -11.84
CA PRO A 25 -9.69 -0.15 -11.15
C PRO A 25 -10.44 -1.20 -12.00
N VAL A 26 -10.57 -0.94 -13.30
CA VAL A 26 -11.24 -1.86 -14.23
C VAL A 26 -10.43 -3.16 -14.38
N TRP A 27 -9.11 -3.06 -14.51
CA TRP A 27 -8.23 -4.23 -14.60
C TRP A 27 -8.28 -5.08 -13.33
N ILE A 28 -8.31 -4.46 -12.15
CA ILE A 28 -8.43 -5.16 -10.87
C ILE A 28 -9.77 -5.90 -10.79
N ILE A 29 -10.89 -5.23 -11.10
CA ILE A 29 -12.22 -5.85 -11.10
C ILE A 29 -12.29 -7.00 -12.12
N ALA A 30 -11.71 -6.83 -13.31
CA ALA A 30 -11.64 -7.89 -14.33
C ALA A 30 -10.81 -9.09 -13.85
N ALA A 31 -9.65 -8.86 -13.24
CA ALA A 31 -8.81 -9.91 -12.67
C ALA A 31 -9.53 -10.68 -11.55
N MET A 32 -10.27 -9.98 -10.71
CA MET A 32 -11.09 -10.60 -9.66
C MET A 32 -12.22 -11.44 -10.24
N ALA A 33 -12.95 -10.89 -11.21
CA ALA A 33 -14.02 -11.62 -11.91
C ALA A 33 -13.47 -12.87 -12.61
N LEU A 34 -12.28 -12.77 -13.20
CA LEU A 34 -11.59 -13.92 -13.81
C LEU A 34 -11.20 -14.97 -12.76
N GLY A 35 -10.63 -14.56 -11.62
CA GLY A 35 -10.31 -15.46 -10.51
C GLY A 35 -11.54 -16.18 -9.95
N LEU A 36 -12.63 -15.43 -9.72
CA LEU A 36 -13.92 -16.01 -9.30
C LEU A 36 -14.51 -16.96 -10.34
N ALA A 37 -14.41 -16.64 -11.62
CA ALA A 37 -14.86 -17.53 -12.70
C ALA A 37 -14.04 -18.83 -12.73
N LEU A 38 -12.72 -18.73 -12.60
CA LEU A 38 -11.82 -19.89 -12.52
C LEU A 38 -12.15 -20.79 -11.33
N SER A 39 -12.42 -20.21 -10.16
CA SER A 39 -12.85 -20.95 -8.97
C SER A 39 -14.10 -21.80 -9.21
N ARG A 40 -15.07 -21.30 -10.03
CA ARG A 40 -16.31 -22.01 -10.33
C ARG A 40 -16.21 -22.98 -11.50
N ILE A 41 -15.52 -22.60 -12.59
CA ILE A 41 -15.44 -23.37 -13.83
C ILE A 41 -14.45 -24.54 -13.67
N ALA A 42 -13.40 -24.33 -12.90
CA ALA A 42 -12.34 -25.32 -12.68
C ALA A 42 -12.08 -25.50 -11.18
N PRO A 43 -12.97 -26.13 -10.41
CA PRO A 43 -12.80 -26.29 -8.95
C PRO A 43 -11.52 -27.05 -8.57
N GLY A 44 -10.98 -27.88 -9.49
CA GLY A 44 -9.67 -28.51 -9.32
C GLY A 44 -8.47 -27.58 -9.48
N PHE A 45 -8.66 -26.36 -10.02
CA PHE A 45 -7.57 -25.40 -10.19
C PHE A 45 -7.05 -24.86 -8.85
N GLY A 46 -7.95 -24.51 -7.94
CA GLY A 46 -7.61 -24.10 -6.59
C GLY A 46 -6.85 -25.18 -5.83
N SER A 47 -7.31 -26.44 -5.90
CA SER A 47 -6.63 -27.58 -5.27
C SER A 47 -5.29 -27.91 -5.94
N ALA A 48 -5.15 -27.74 -7.26
CA ALA A 48 -3.86 -27.89 -7.94
C ALA A 48 -2.83 -26.84 -7.49
N LEU A 49 -3.27 -25.60 -7.29
CA LEU A 49 -2.43 -24.52 -6.75
C LEU A 49 -2.04 -24.79 -5.28
N HIS A 50 -2.95 -25.37 -4.49
CA HIS A 50 -2.68 -25.78 -3.12
C HIS A 50 -1.61 -26.88 -3.04
N ASN A 51 -1.56 -27.79 -4.02
CA ASN A 51 -0.52 -28.83 -4.09
C ASN A 51 0.89 -28.26 -4.39
N LEU A 52 0.99 -26.98 -4.79
CA LEU A 52 2.25 -26.28 -5.01
C LEU A 52 2.65 -25.43 -3.80
N GLU A 53 2.22 -25.78 -2.61
CA GLU A 53 2.62 -25.12 -1.37
C GLU A 53 3.90 -25.75 -0.79
N VAL A 54 4.77 -24.89 -0.29
CA VAL A 54 5.94 -25.27 0.50
C VAL A 54 5.74 -24.73 1.92
N GLY A 55 5.40 -25.63 2.83
CA GLY A 55 4.96 -25.24 4.17
C GLY A 55 3.57 -24.59 4.12
N THR A 56 3.46 -23.32 4.54
CA THR A 56 2.24 -22.51 4.48
C THR A 56 2.21 -21.57 3.26
N ILE A 57 3.28 -21.54 2.47
CA ILE A 57 3.46 -20.56 1.38
C ILE A 57 3.08 -21.19 0.04
N SER A 58 2.07 -20.65 -0.60
CA SER A 58 1.73 -20.99 -2.00
C SER A 58 2.79 -20.39 -2.94
N VAL A 59 3.53 -21.28 -3.63
CA VAL A 59 4.60 -20.86 -4.57
C VAL A 59 4.07 -19.97 -5.70
N PRO A 60 2.91 -20.24 -6.32
CA PRO A 60 2.36 -19.35 -7.34
C PRO A 60 2.07 -17.93 -6.82
N ILE A 61 1.50 -17.81 -5.63
CA ILE A 61 1.26 -16.51 -5.00
C ILE A 61 2.59 -15.82 -4.67
N ALA A 62 3.56 -16.56 -4.12
CA ALA A 62 4.86 -16.03 -3.77
C ALA A 62 5.60 -15.43 -4.98
N ILE A 63 5.56 -16.10 -6.14
CA ILE A 63 6.14 -15.59 -7.37
C ILE A 63 5.47 -14.29 -7.81
N GLY A 64 4.13 -14.25 -7.83
CA GLY A 64 3.38 -13.05 -8.16
C GLY A 64 3.73 -11.86 -7.28
N LEU A 65 3.78 -12.08 -5.96
CA LEU A 65 4.12 -11.07 -4.97
C LEU A 65 5.55 -10.55 -5.13
N LEU A 66 6.54 -11.42 -5.31
CA LEU A 66 7.93 -11.03 -5.51
C LEU A 66 8.13 -10.23 -6.79
N VAL A 67 7.51 -10.67 -7.90
CA VAL A 67 7.57 -9.96 -9.19
C VAL A 67 6.93 -8.59 -9.09
N MET A 68 5.79 -8.49 -8.40
CA MET A 68 5.05 -7.23 -8.21
C MET A 68 5.80 -6.24 -7.32
N MET A 69 6.44 -6.72 -6.24
CA MET A 69 7.12 -5.85 -5.25
C MET A 69 8.42 -5.26 -5.78
N TYR A 70 9.11 -5.92 -6.71
CA TYR A 70 10.41 -5.51 -7.18
C TYR A 70 10.43 -4.12 -7.89
N PRO A 71 9.56 -3.82 -8.89
CA PRO A 71 9.67 -2.56 -9.63
C PRO A 71 9.44 -1.29 -8.80
N PRO A 72 8.45 -1.22 -7.87
CA PRO A 72 8.31 -0.07 -6.99
C PRO A 72 9.56 0.17 -6.15
N LEU A 73 10.17 -0.90 -5.62
CA LEU A 73 11.35 -0.82 -4.78
C LEU A 73 12.63 -0.50 -5.57
N ALA A 74 12.71 -0.90 -6.84
CA ALA A 74 13.77 -0.51 -7.76
C ALA A 74 13.70 1.00 -8.13
N LYS A 75 12.52 1.63 -8.05
CA LYS A 75 12.33 3.07 -8.28
C LYS A 75 12.78 3.93 -7.10
N VAL A 76 12.95 3.37 -5.92
CA VAL A 76 13.31 4.10 -4.70
C VAL A 76 14.66 4.80 -4.87
N ARG A 77 14.70 6.10 -4.58
CA ARG A 77 15.89 6.95 -4.67
C ARG A 77 16.51 7.11 -3.28
N TYR A 78 17.39 6.17 -2.94
CA TYR A 78 18.05 6.16 -1.63
C TYR A 78 19.02 7.34 -1.43
N ASP A 79 19.52 7.93 -2.53
CA ASP A 79 20.39 9.12 -2.54
C ASP A 79 19.68 10.39 -2.04
N LYS A 80 18.36 10.48 -2.23
CA LYS A 80 17.55 11.64 -1.79
C LYS A 80 17.06 11.57 -0.36
N LEU A 81 17.19 10.40 0.31
CA LEU A 81 16.76 10.24 1.70
C LEU A 81 17.39 11.28 2.64
N GLY A 82 18.67 11.62 2.44
CA GLY A 82 19.39 12.57 3.29
C GLY A 82 18.86 14.01 3.23
N GLY A 83 18.42 14.49 2.06
CA GLY A 83 17.97 15.86 1.88
C GLY A 83 16.60 16.15 2.48
N LEU A 84 15.61 15.31 2.17
CA LEU A 84 14.22 15.47 2.64
C LEU A 84 14.03 15.01 4.08
N ALA A 85 14.85 14.07 4.58
CA ALA A 85 14.85 13.66 5.98
C ALA A 85 15.28 14.79 6.94
N THR A 86 15.81 15.91 6.43
CA THR A 86 16.12 17.10 7.24
C THR A 86 14.88 17.92 7.60
N ASP A 87 13.78 17.80 6.88
CA ASP A 87 12.51 18.42 7.27
C ASP A 87 11.86 17.64 8.43
N LYS A 88 12.25 18.09 9.64
CA LYS A 88 11.80 17.44 10.90
C LYS A 88 10.28 17.45 11.06
N ARG A 89 9.57 18.47 10.53
CA ARG A 89 8.11 18.59 10.66
C ARG A 89 7.42 17.56 9.77
N LEU A 90 7.81 17.48 8.51
CA LEU A 90 7.31 16.51 7.57
C LEU A 90 7.55 15.07 8.08
N MET A 91 8.78 14.80 8.53
CA MET A 91 9.14 13.49 9.06
C MET A 91 8.35 13.14 10.32
N ALA A 92 8.24 14.03 11.28
CA ALA A 92 7.49 13.78 12.52
C ALA A 92 6.02 13.50 12.24
N VAL A 93 5.35 14.31 11.42
CA VAL A 93 3.94 14.10 11.07
C VAL A 93 3.75 12.79 10.31
N SER A 94 4.57 12.54 9.29
CA SER A 94 4.43 11.34 8.47
C SER A 94 4.71 10.07 9.26
N LEU A 95 5.81 10.01 10.03
CA LEU A 95 6.14 8.82 10.83
C LEU A 95 5.11 8.56 11.91
N THR A 96 4.62 9.61 12.58
CA THR A 96 3.56 9.47 13.60
C THR A 96 2.27 8.93 12.97
N LEU A 97 1.84 9.48 11.84
CA LEU A 97 0.65 9.00 11.15
C LEU A 97 0.79 7.56 10.67
N ASN A 98 1.92 7.22 10.06
CA ASN A 98 2.12 5.89 9.49
C ASN A 98 2.36 4.79 10.52
N TRP A 99 3.09 5.09 11.60
CA TRP A 99 3.61 4.06 12.51
C TRP A 99 3.00 4.05 13.89
N VAL A 100 2.25 5.10 14.25
CA VAL A 100 1.53 5.18 15.54
C VAL A 100 0.02 5.26 15.30
N VAL A 101 -0.43 6.31 14.61
CA VAL A 101 -1.86 6.60 14.46
C VAL A 101 -2.54 5.58 13.55
N GLY A 102 -1.94 5.25 12.40
CA GLY A 102 -2.50 4.30 11.45
C GLY A 102 -2.74 2.92 12.05
N PRO A 103 -1.70 2.26 12.62
CA PRO A 103 -1.88 0.97 13.29
C PRO A 103 -2.90 1.02 14.44
N ALA A 104 -2.86 2.07 15.28
CA ALA A 104 -3.81 2.22 16.38
C ALA A 104 -5.25 2.41 15.89
N CYS A 105 -5.45 3.21 14.84
CA CYS A 105 -6.75 3.42 14.21
C CYS A 105 -7.30 2.11 13.64
N MET A 106 -6.49 1.35 12.89
CA MET A 106 -6.93 0.07 12.34
C MET A 106 -7.22 -0.95 13.42
N PHE A 107 -6.41 -1.00 14.48
CA PHE A 107 -6.67 -1.84 15.64
C PHE A 107 -8.03 -1.51 16.27
N ALA A 108 -8.30 -0.23 16.53
CA ALA A 108 -9.58 0.21 17.10
C ALA A 108 -10.77 -0.14 16.20
N LEU A 109 -10.66 0.12 14.90
CA LEU A 109 -11.71 -0.22 13.92
C LEU A 109 -11.92 -1.74 13.82
N ALA A 110 -10.84 -2.53 13.82
CA ALA A 110 -10.91 -3.99 13.77
C ALA A 110 -11.65 -4.56 15.00
N TRP A 111 -11.40 -4.03 16.19
CA TRP A 111 -12.13 -4.43 17.39
C TRP A 111 -13.57 -3.94 17.43
N LEU A 112 -13.83 -2.75 16.89
CA LEU A 112 -15.19 -2.18 16.84
C LEU A 112 -16.12 -2.95 15.89
N PHE A 113 -15.62 -3.34 14.71
CA PHE A 113 -16.45 -3.93 13.66
C PHE A 113 -16.41 -5.46 13.61
N LEU A 114 -15.37 -6.09 14.18
CA LEU A 114 -15.11 -7.52 14.11
C LEU A 114 -14.86 -8.15 15.52
N PRO A 115 -15.65 -7.83 16.55
CA PRO A 115 -15.44 -8.36 17.90
C PRO A 115 -15.62 -9.88 17.96
N ASP A 116 -16.51 -10.43 17.13
CA ASP A 116 -16.92 -11.83 17.04
C ASP A 116 -16.20 -12.64 15.95
N GLN A 117 -15.33 -12.01 15.14
CA GLN A 117 -14.61 -12.65 14.05
C GLN A 117 -13.08 -12.50 14.20
N PRO A 118 -12.43 -13.28 15.06
CA PRO A 118 -11.03 -13.13 15.43
C PRO A 118 -10.07 -13.25 14.25
N GLU A 119 -10.35 -14.11 13.27
CA GLU A 119 -9.50 -14.28 12.10
C GLU A 119 -9.51 -13.05 11.19
N LEU A 120 -10.70 -12.55 10.83
CA LEU A 120 -10.83 -11.34 10.01
C LEU A 120 -10.28 -10.11 10.73
N ARG A 121 -10.51 -10.01 12.05
CA ARG A 121 -9.94 -8.96 12.89
C ARG A 121 -8.42 -8.97 12.86
N THR A 122 -7.80 -10.13 13.03
CA THR A 122 -6.35 -10.31 12.97
C THR A 122 -5.81 -9.91 11.60
N GLY A 123 -6.45 -10.36 10.52
CA GLY A 123 -6.09 -9.99 9.16
C GLY A 123 -6.18 -8.48 8.90
N LEU A 124 -7.24 -7.84 9.40
CA LEU A 124 -7.41 -6.40 9.28
C LEU A 124 -6.35 -5.62 10.07
N ILE A 125 -5.95 -6.07 11.26
CA ILE A 125 -4.85 -5.49 12.03
C ILE A 125 -3.54 -5.62 11.24
N ILE A 126 -3.25 -6.78 10.65
CA ILE A 126 -2.07 -7.01 9.81
C ILE A 126 -2.05 -6.03 8.62
N VAL A 127 -3.19 -5.82 7.96
CA VAL A 127 -3.34 -4.79 6.91
C VAL A 127 -2.98 -3.41 7.46
N GLY A 128 -3.46 -3.07 8.65
CA GLY A 128 -3.17 -1.79 9.30
C GLY A 128 -1.69 -1.55 9.62
N LEU A 129 -0.88 -2.58 9.71
CA LEU A 129 0.57 -2.48 9.93
C LEU A 129 1.35 -2.30 8.62
N ALA A 130 0.80 -2.68 7.49
CA ALA A 130 1.45 -2.62 6.19
C ALA A 130 1.24 -1.24 5.53
N ARG A 131 2.32 -0.49 5.32
CA ARG A 131 2.28 0.84 4.69
C ARG A 131 2.45 0.76 3.18
N CYS A 132 1.68 1.55 2.43
CA CYS A 132 1.73 1.58 0.97
C CYS A 132 3.12 1.98 0.45
N ILE A 133 3.63 1.24 -0.55
CA ILE A 133 4.94 1.48 -1.17
C ILE A 133 4.88 1.61 -2.69
N ALA A 134 3.77 1.29 -3.33
CA ALA A 134 3.63 1.28 -4.79
C ALA A 134 2.55 2.25 -5.26
N MET A 135 1.30 1.99 -4.90
CA MET A 135 0.14 2.72 -5.42
C MET A 135 0.06 4.17 -4.94
N VAL A 136 0.65 4.48 -3.79
CA VAL A 136 0.68 5.84 -3.24
C VAL A 136 1.35 6.85 -4.18
N LEU A 137 2.34 6.44 -4.97
CA LEU A 137 2.96 7.30 -5.99
C LEU A 137 1.95 7.71 -7.06
N VAL A 138 1.10 6.77 -7.49
CA VAL A 138 0.05 7.02 -8.49
C VAL A 138 -1.00 7.99 -7.92
N TRP A 139 -1.48 7.75 -6.71
CA TRP A 139 -2.48 8.62 -6.08
C TRP A 139 -1.96 10.03 -5.82
N SER A 140 -0.70 10.14 -5.39
CA SER A 140 -0.02 11.42 -5.19
C SER A 140 0.15 12.17 -6.51
N ASP A 141 0.64 11.52 -7.56
CA ASP A 141 0.81 12.14 -8.89
C ASP A 141 -0.54 12.62 -9.46
N LEU A 142 -1.62 11.84 -9.31
CA LEU A 142 -2.98 12.20 -9.74
C LEU A 142 -3.54 13.45 -9.05
N SER A 143 -3.10 13.67 -7.83
CA SER A 143 -3.57 14.76 -6.97
C SER A 143 -2.62 15.96 -6.95
N CYS A 144 -1.64 16.02 -7.83
CA CYS A 144 -0.57 17.03 -7.82
C CYS A 144 0.18 17.09 -6.49
N GLY A 145 0.37 15.93 -5.85
CA GLY A 145 1.25 15.78 -4.70
C GLY A 145 2.73 15.93 -5.07
N ASP A 146 3.57 16.11 -4.06
CA ASP A 146 5.01 16.18 -4.24
C ASP A 146 5.61 14.80 -4.45
N ARG A 147 6.03 14.51 -5.67
CA ARG A 147 6.56 13.22 -6.08
C ARG A 147 7.85 12.86 -5.34
N GLU A 148 8.70 13.84 -5.04
CA GLU A 148 9.95 13.58 -4.32
C GLU A 148 9.68 13.25 -2.86
N VAL A 149 8.81 14.02 -2.21
CA VAL A 149 8.35 13.73 -0.85
C VAL A 149 7.73 12.34 -0.79
N THR A 150 6.81 12.01 -1.71
CA THR A 150 6.16 10.69 -1.74
C THR A 150 7.17 9.56 -1.90
N ALA A 151 8.15 9.71 -2.80
CA ALA A 151 9.18 8.69 -3.03
C ALA A 151 10.07 8.48 -1.80
N VAL A 152 10.43 9.55 -1.08
CA VAL A 152 11.20 9.46 0.16
C VAL A 152 10.38 8.80 1.28
N LEU A 153 9.12 9.15 1.43
CA LEU A 153 8.24 8.52 2.42
C LEU A 153 8.04 7.03 2.13
N VAL A 154 7.89 6.64 0.87
CA VAL A 154 7.85 5.24 0.43
C VAL A 154 9.13 4.50 0.81
N ALA A 155 10.29 5.11 0.56
CA ALA A 155 11.59 4.52 0.91
C ALA A 155 11.71 4.28 2.43
N ILE A 156 11.38 5.29 3.23
CA ILE A 156 11.40 5.20 4.69
C ILE A 156 10.41 4.13 5.17
N ASN A 157 9.18 4.13 4.65
CA ASN A 157 8.19 3.14 4.99
C ASN A 157 8.65 1.72 4.64
N SER A 158 9.30 1.52 3.49
CA SER A 158 9.80 0.21 3.07
C SER A 158 10.86 -0.33 4.05
N ILE A 159 11.82 0.51 4.44
CA ILE A 159 12.85 0.12 5.41
C ILE A 159 12.23 -0.15 6.79
N PHE A 160 11.35 0.76 7.23
CA PHE A 160 10.71 0.64 8.54
C PHE A 160 9.83 -0.60 8.65
N GLN A 161 9.12 -0.97 7.57
CA GLN A 161 8.33 -2.20 7.53
C GLN A 161 9.20 -3.45 7.73
N VAL A 162 10.34 -3.54 7.05
CA VAL A 162 11.24 -4.69 7.21
C VAL A 162 11.70 -4.84 8.66
N LEU A 163 11.99 -3.72 9.33
CA LEU A 163 12.51 -3.71 10.70
C LEU A 163 11.43 -3.89 11.77
N MET A 164 10.29 -3.23 11.60
CA MET A 164 9.31 -3.04 12.68
C MET A 164 8.02 -3.83 12.52
N PHE A 165 7.72 -4.38 11.34
CA PHE A 165 6.44 -5.05 11.11
C PHE A 165 6.20 -6.21 12.06
N GLY A 166 7.22 -7.07 12.28
CA GLY A 166 7.13 -8.19 13.22
C GLY A 166 6.91 -7.73 14.66
N VAL A 167 7.65 -6.69 15.08
CA VAL A 167 7.54 -6.10 16.44
C VAL A 167 6.15 -5.51 16.66
N LEU A 168 5.66 -4.72 15.70
CA LEU A 168 4.32 -4.12 15.76
C LEU A 168 3.24 -5.20 15.69
N GLY A 169 3.42 -6.22 14.84
CA GLY A 169 2.52 -7.37 14.78
C GLY A 169 2.39 -8.06 16.15
N TRP A 170 3.50 -8.35 16.79
CA TRP A 170 3.50 -8.90 18.14
C TRP A 170 2.83 -7.96 19.16
N PHE A 171 3.14 -6.66 19.10
CA PHE A 171 2.53 -5.67 19.99
C PHE A 171 1.02 -5.60 19.83
N TYR A 172 0.52 -5.39 18.60
CA TYR A 172 -0.92 -5.20 18.35
C TYR A 172 -1.75 -6.50 18.43
N LEU A 173 -1.14 -7.67 18.22
CA LEU A 173 -1.86 -8.94 18.24
C LEU A 173 -1.74 -9.69 19.58
N GLN A 174 -0.72 -9.37 20.39
CA GLN A 174 -0.49 -10.08 21.66
C GLN A 174 -0.48 -9.12 22.86
N ILE A 175 0.38 -8.11 22.87
CA ILE A 175 0.62 -7.27 24.05
C ILE A 175 -0.54 -6.32 24.33
N LEU A 176 -0.94 -5.52 23.33
CA LEU A 176 -1.98 -4.51 23.50
C LEU A 176 -3.34 -5.11 23.86
N PRO A 177 -3.81 -6.22 23.23
CA PRO A 177 -5.03 -6.88 23.67
C PRO A 177 -4.97 -7.34 25.14
N GLN A 178 -3.84 -7.92 25.59
CA GLN A 178 -3.67 -8.32 27.01
C GLN A 178 -3.79 -7.14 27.96
N TRP A 179 -3.18 -6.00 27.66
CA TRP A 179 -3.27 -4.79 28.50
C TRP A 179 -4.69 -4.22 28.57
N LEU A 180 -5.47 -4.43 27.51
CA LEU A 180 -6.87 -3.99 27.44
C LEU A 180 -7.86 -5.03 27.96
N GLY A 181 -7.41 -6.19 28.44
CA GLY A 181 -8.28 -7.29 28.87
C GLY A 181 -9.05 -7.96 27.75
N LEU A 182 -8.57 -7.83 26.51
CA LEU A 182 -9.18 -8.41 25.30
C LEU A 182 -8.55 -9.78 25.00
N PRO A 183 -9.30 -10.71 24.35
CA PRO A 183 -8.75 -12.00 23.95
C PRO A 183 -7.62 -11.82 22.94
N THR A 184 -6.51 -12.49 23.17
CA THR A 184 -5.38 -12.50 22.24
C THR A 184 -5.68 -13.38 21.03
N THR A 185 -4.99 -13.13 19.91
CA THR A 185 -4.99 -14.00 18.74
C THR A 185 -4.48 -15.38 19.17
N SER A 186 -5.20 -16.45 18.77
CA SER A 186 -5.02 -17.82 19.23
C SER A 186 -3.62 -18.40 19.05
N ALA A 187 -3.41 -19.61 19.59
CA ALA A 187 -2.18 -20.37 19.75
C ALA A 187 -1.23 -20.52 18.52
N ASN A 188 -1.68 -20.15 17.32
CA ASN A 188 -0.89 -20.27 16.09
C ASN A 188 -0.14 -18.96 15.70
N PHE A 189 -0.12 -17.96 16.57
CA PHE A 189 0.66 -16.75 16.30
C PHE A 189 2.16 -17.05 16.43
N SER A 190 2.87 -16.95 15.33
CA SER A 190 4.33 -17.07 15.31
C SER A 190 4.96 -15.74 14.91
N PHE A 191 5.63 -15.09 15.86
CA PHE A 191 6.44 -13.91 15.60
C PHE A 191 7.46 -14.15 14.47
N TRP A 192 8.13 -15.29 14.51
CA TRP A 192 9.14 -15.64 13.50
C TRP A 192 8.54 -15.88 12.11
N ALA A 193 7.33 -16.44 12.02
CA ALA A 193 6.66 -16.59 10.73
C ALA A 193 6.36 -15.22 10.08
N ILE A 194 5.93 -14.24 10.88
CA ILE A 194 5.74 -12.86 10.39
C ILE A 194 7.08 -12.26 9.94
N VAL A 195 8.14 -12.36 10.75
CA VAL A 195 9.46 -11.83 10.41
C VAL A 195 9.99 -12.45 9.12
N VAL A 196 9.93 -13.78 9.00
CA VAL A 196 10.36 -14.48 7.78
C VAL A 196 9.54 -14.05 6.56
N SER A 197 8.22 -13.98 6.69
CA SER A 197 7.35 -13.53 5.59
C SER A 197 7.71 -12.11 5.14
N VAL A 198 7.93 -11.17 6.07
CA VAL A 198 8.34 -9.80 5.73
C VAL A 198 9.72 -9.78 5.06
N LEU A 199 10.68 -10.56 5.56
CA LEU A 199 12.01 -10.64 4.95
C LEU A 199 11.96 -11.23 3.54
N VAL A 200 11.15 -12.24 3.31
CA VAL A 200 11.00 -12.87 1.98
C VAL A 200 10.27 -11.95 1.02
N PHE A 201 9.09 -11.46 1.39
CA PHE A 201 8.19 -10.76 0.45
C PHE A 201 8.46 -9.26 0.33
N LEU A 202 9.17 -8.66 1.27
CA LEU A 202 9.58 -7.26 1.20
C LEU A 202 11.10 -7.10 1.25
N GLY A 203 11.79 -7.80 2.13
CA GLY A 203 13.24 -7.66 2.31
C GLY A 203 14.03 -8.06 1.07
N ILE A 204 13.72 -9.21 0.45
CA ILE A 204 14.36 -9.66 -0.78
C ILE A 204 14.12 -8.69 -1.95
N PRO A 205 12.87 -8.28 -2.28
CA PRO A 205 12.64 -7.29 -3.33
C PRO A 205 13.28 -5.93 -3.04
N LEU A 206 13.31 -5.49 -1.78
CA LEU A 206 13.98 -4.26 -1.36
C LEU A 206 15.49 -4.32 -1.63
N ALA A 207 16.13 -5.41 -1.20
CA ALA A 207 17.55 -5.64 -1.45
C ALA A 207 17.85 -5.74 -2.95
N ALA A 208 17.03 -6.50 -3.69
CA ALA A 208 17.17 -6.63 -5.14
C ALA A 208 17.00 -5.29 -5.85
N GLY A 209 16.01 -4.48 -5.46
CA GLY A 209 15.79 -3.14 -6.01
C GLY A 209 16.95 -2.19 -5.72
N ALA A 210 17.46 -2.17 -4.48
CA ALA A 210 18.61 -1.37 -4.10
C ALA A 210 19.89 -1.80 -4.86
N LEU A 211 20.15 -3.11 -4.93
CA LEU A 211 21.31 -3.66 -5.65
C LEU A 211 21.24 -3.38 -7.14
N SER A 212 20.07 -3.58 -7.77
CA SER A 212 19.89 -3.31 -9.20
C SER A 212 20.14 -1.84 -9.53
N ARG A 213 19.71 -0.90 -8.65
CA ARG A 213 20.00 0.53 -8.81
C ARG A 213 21.49 0.81 -8.69
N VAL A 214 22.14 0.37 -7.61
CA VAL A 214 23.57 0.61 -7.39
C VAL A 214 24.42 0.02 -8.52
N ILE A 215 24.14 -1.22 -8.93
CA ILE A 215 24.88 -1.90 -10.00
C ILE A 215 24.57 -1.27 -11.36
N GLY A 216 23.29 -1.01 -11.66
CA GLY A 216 22.86 -0.45 -12.93
C GLY A 216 23.40 0.97 -13.16
N GLU A 217 23.31 1.83 -12.14
CA GLU A 217 23.84 3.20 -12.21
C GLU A 217 25.37 3.22 -12.34
N LYS A 218 26.09 2.30 -11.65
CA LYS A 218 27.55 2.19 -11.79
C LYS A 218 27.98 1.63 -13.14
N ALA A 219 27.25 0.66 -13.69
CA ALA A 219 27.63 -0.02 -14.92
C ALA A 219 27.28 0.75 -16.20
N LYS A 220 26.11 1.39 -16.24
CA LYS A 220 25.57 2.04 -17.46
C LYS A 220 25.15 3.50 -17.24
N GLY A 221 25.29 4.01 -16.04
CA GLY A 221 24.91 5.38 -15.68
C GLY A 221 23.44 5.52 -15.27
N ARG A 222 23.16 6.65 -14.60
CA ARG A 222 21.86 6.95 -14.03
C ARG A 222 20.76 7.11 -15.09
N ASN A 223 21.08 7.81 -16.19
CA ASN A 223 20.09 8.04 -17.27
C ASN A 223 19.62 6.72 -17.89
N TRP A 224 20.55 5.77 -18.13
CA TRP A 224 20.16 4.45 -18.61
C TRP A 224 19.25 3.72 -17.61
N TYR A 225 19.55 3.81 -16.31
CA TYR A 225 18.74 3.15 -15.30
C TYR A 225 17.33 3.76 -15.23
N GLU A 226 17.23 5.09 -15.23
CA GLU A 226 15.94 5.81 -15.09
C GLU A 226 15.13 5.78 -16.40
N ASP A 227 15.75 5.93 -17.57
CA ASP A 227 15.06 6.12 -18.86
C ASP A 227 14.87 4.82 -19.65
N SER A 228 15.66 3.77 -19.38
CA SER A 228 15.57 2.51 -20.12
C SER A 228 15.20 1.33 -19.22
N TYR A 229 15.89 1.14 -18.10
CA TYR A 229 15.69 -0.02 -17.24
C TYR A 229 14.38 0.05 -16.45
N LEU A 230 14.15 1.15 -15.73
CA LEU A 230 12.92 1.30 -14.94
C LEU A 230 11.64 1.24 -15.78
N PRO A 231 11.53 1.89 -16.95
CA PRO A 231 10.37 1.73 -17.82
C PRO A 231 10.16 0.28 -18.30
N ALA A 232 11.25 -0.46 -18.57
CA ALA A 232 11.16 -1.85 -19.00
C ALA A 232 10.65 -2.81 -17.91
N VAL A 233 11.02 -2.58 -16.63
CA VAL A 233 10.59 -3.43 -15.52
C VAL A 233 9.28 -2.98 -14.87
N SER A 234 8.88 -1.71 -15.04
CA SER A 234 7.67 -1.15 -14.42
C SER A 234 6.39 -1.93 -14.71
N PRO A 235 6.13 -2.46 -15.93
CA PRO A 235 4.93 -3.24 -16.21
C PRO A 235 4.82 -4.53 -15.38
N LEU A 236 5.94 -5.07 -14.89
CA LEU A 236 5.95 -6.27 -14.05
C LEU A 236 5.17 -6.06 -12.75
N ALA A 237 5.14 -4.84 -12.22
CA ALA A 237 4.35 -4.54 -11.02
C ALA A 237 2.85 -4.78 -11.28
N LEU A 238 2.32 -4.28 -12.39
CA LEU A 238 0.92 -4.48 -12.76
C LEU A 238 0.62 -5.93 -13.12
N ILE A 239 1.49 -6.56 -13.92
CA ILE A 239 1.33 -7.97 -14.31
C ILE A 239 1.32 -8.85 -13.06
N GLY A 240 2.27 -8.66 -12.15
CA GLY A 240 2.34 -9.37 -10.88
C GLY A 240 1.11 -9.13 -10.01
N LEU A 241 0.63 -7.89 -9.94
CA LEU A 241 -0.60 -7.53 -9.21
C LEU A 241 -1.82 -8.28 -9.76
N LEU A 242 -2.08 -8.15 -11.06
CA LEU A 242 -3.25 -8.79 -11.68
C LEU A 242 -3.17 -10.31 -11.59
N TYR A 243 -1.98 -10.89 -11.83
CA TYR A 243 -1.75 -12.32 -11.65
C TYR A 243 -2.05 -12.76 -10.22
N THR A 244 -1.51 -12.06 -9.22
CA THR A 244 -1.73 -12.38 -7.81
C THR A 244 -3.21 -12.29 -7.44
N ILE A 245 -3.92 -11.26 -7.92
CA ILE A 245 -5.37 -11.12 -7.70
C ILE A 245 -6.13 -12.30 -8.32
N VAL A 246 -5.84 -12.68 -9.56
CA VAL A 246 -6.49 -13.84 -10.20
C VAL A 246 -6.27 -15.11 -9.39
N VAL A 247 -5.03 -15.39 -8.97
CA VAL A 247 -4.69 -16.58 -8.20
C VAL A 247 -5.38 -16.57 -6.83
N LEU A 248 -5.36 -15.45 -6.12
CA LEU A 248 -6.02 -15.31 -4.81
C LEU A 248 -7.53 -15.53 -4.91
N PHE A 249 -8.19 -14.92 -5.88
CA PHE A 249 -9.63 -15.09 -6.09
C PHE A 249 -9.98 -16.46 -6.66
N ALA A 250 -9.07 -17.15 -7.34
CA ALA A 250 -9.25 -18.54 -7.74
C ALA A 250 -9.21 -19.50 -6.54
N ILE A 251 -8.38 -19.21 -5.53
CA ILE A 251 -8.26 -20.01 -4.31
C ILE A 251 -9.38 -19.69 -3.32
N GLN A 252 -9.67 -18.41 -3.10
CA GLN A 252 -10.59 -17.92 -2.05
C GLN A 252 -12.00 -17.62 -2.56
N GLY A 253 -12.24 -17.74 -3.87
CA GLY A 253 -13.48 -17.30 -4.51
C GLY A 253 -14.75 -17.91 -3.92
N GLU A 254 -14.71 -19.19 -3.56
CA GLU A 254 -15.85 -19.86 -2.92
C GLU A 254 -16.18 -19.22 -1.56
N GLN A 255 -15.17 -18.89 -0.76
CA GLN A 255 -15.36 -18.26 0.55
C GLN A 255 -15.93 -16.82 0.42
N VAL A 256 -15.42 -16.05 -0.56
CA VAL A 256 -15.91 -14.70 -0.84
C VAL A 256 -17.39 -14.71 -1.23
N ILE A 257 -17.78 -15.63 -2.11
CA ILE A 257 -19.17 -15.74 -2.60
C ILE A 257 -20.10 -16.32 -1.53
N ALA A 258 -19.63 -17.30 -0.76
CA ALA A 258 -20.44 -17.95 0.28
C ALA A 258 -20.71 -17.02 1.48
N HIS A 259 -19.82 -16.07 1.75
CA HIS A 259 -19.90 -15.21 2.93
C HIS A 259 -19.85 -13.70 2.60
N PRO A 260 -20.81 -13.16 1.81
CA PRO A 260 -20.81 -11.76 1.43
C PRO A 260 -20.92 -10.81 2.64
N GLY A 261 -21.55 -11.28 3.73
CA GLY A 261 -21.60 -10.54 5.00
C GLY A 261 -20.22 -10.30 5.61
N SER A 262 -19.31 -11.28 5.54
CA SER A 262 -17.92 -11.13 6.01
C SER A 262 -17.14 -10.12 5.17
N VAL A 263 -17.37 -10.12 3.85
CA VAL A 263 -16.77 -9.13 2.95
C VAL A 263 -17.18 -7.71 3.33
N MET A 264 -18.48 -7.47 3.55
CA MET A 264 -18.98 -6.16 3.95
C MET A 264 -18.45 -5.73 5.33
N ARG A 265 -18.32 -6.67 6.26
CA ARG A 265 -17.81 -6.38 7.61
C ARG A 265 -16.32 -6.01 7.61
N VAL A 266 -15.53 -6.47 6.67
CA VAL A 266 -14.14 -6.05 6.45
C VAL A 266 -14.07 -4.74 5.65
N ALA A 267 -14.93 -4.60 4.65
CA ALA A 267 -14.94 -3.42 3.78
C ALA A 267 -15.27 -2.12 4.53
N LEU A 268 -16.21 -2.18 5.48
CA LEU A 268 -16.66 -0.98 6.20
C LEU A 268 -15.57 -0.35 7.09
N PRO A 269 -14.85 -1.08 7.96
CA PRO A 269 -13.73 -0.51 8.71
C PRO A 269 -12.59 -0.03 7.81
N LEU A 270 -12.32 -0.69 6.68
CA LEU A 270 -11.34 -0.20 5.70
C LEU A 270 -11.75 1.14 5.09
N LEU A 271 -13.01 1.28 4.69
CA LEU A 271 -13.56 2.54 4.19
C LEU A 271 -13.40 3.67 5.24
N CYS A 272 -13.80 3.39 6.48
CA CYS A 272 -13.65 4.34 7.59
C CYS A 272 -12.18 4.72 7.81
N TYR A 273 -11.29 3.74 7.75
CA TYR A 273 -9.85 3.93 7.91
C TYR A 273 -9.27 4.85 6.82
N PHE A 274 -9.53 4.57 5.54
CA PHE A 274 -9.00 5.37 4.44
C PHE A 274 -9.44 6.82 4.51
N VAL A 275 -10.74 7.04 4.72
CA VAL A 275 -11.31 8.39 4.82
C VAL A 275 -10.74 9.12 6.03
N PHE A 276 -10.75 8.48 7.20
CA PHE A 276 -10.25 9.09 8.44
C PHE A 276 -8.76 9.44 8.35
N MET A 277 -7.92 8.47 7.96
CA MET A 277 -6.47 8.67 7.90
C MET A 277 -6.06 9.70 6.84
N PHE A 278 -6.76 9.73 5.70
CA PHE A 278 -6.52 10.71 4.66
C PHE A 278 -6.78 12.14 5.15
N PHE A 279 -7.98 12.40 5.69
CA PHE A 279 -8.33 13.73 6.17
C PHE A 279 -7.52 14.14 7.40
N LEU A 280 -7.24 13.21 8.30
CA LEU A 280 -6.35 13.47 9.44
C LEU A 280 -4.96 13.87 8.95
N GLY A 281 -4.40 13.11 7.98
CA GLY A 281 -3.11 13.42 7.37
C GLY A 281 -3.09 14.79 6.72
N LEU A 282 -4.12 15.14 5.95
CA LEU A 282 -4.25 16.42 5.29
C LEU A 282 -4.32 17.59 6.30
N VAL A 283 -5.12 17.44 7.34
CA VAL A 283 -5.31 18.47 8.39
C VAL A 283 -4.03 18.65 9.21
N LEU A 284 -3.40 17.57 9.65
CA LEU A 284 -2.18 17.65 10.47
C LEU A 284 -0.99 18.21 9.68
N SER A 285 -0.84 17.83 8.41
CA SER A 285 0.20 18.37 7.54
C SER A 285 0.02 19.87 7.32
N ARG A 286 -1.21 20.30 7.05
CA ARG A 286 -1.53 21.73 6.94
C ARG A 286 -1.27 22.47 8.25
N ALA A 287 -1.67 21.92 9.38
CA ALA A 287 -1.43 22.51 10.70
C ALA A 287 0.08 22.62 11.02
N ALA A 288 0.89 21.70 10.49
CA ALA A 288 2.35 21.77 10.57
C ALA A 288 2.99 22.77 9.62
N GLY A 289 2.19 23.47 8.79
CA GLY A 289 2.65 24.53 7.87
C GLY A 289 3.12 24.02 6.52
N MET A 290 2.76 22.78 6.14
CA MET A 290 3.08 22.23 4.81
C MET A 290 2.12 22.79 3.76
N GLY A 291 2.62 22.96 2.52
CA GLY A 291 1.83 23.36 1.36
C GLY A 291 0.94 22.21 0.86
N TYR A 292 0.13 22.53 -0.19
CA TYR A 292 -0.82 21.58 -0.77
C TYR A 292 -0.15 20.28 -1.23
N SER A 293 0.91 20.37 -2.03
CA SER A 293 1.55 19.18 -2.61
C SER A 293 2.13 18.24 -1.56
N GLN A 294 2.84 18.80 -0.56
CA GLN A 294 3.40 18.00 0.54
C GLN A 294 2.29 17.39 1.42
N SER A 295 1.26 18.19 1.77
CA SER A 295 0.14 17.71 2.60
C SER A 295 -0.62 16.58 1.91
N THR A 296 -0.81 16.67 0.59
CA THR A 296 -1.44 15.64 -0.23
C THR A 296 -0.61 14.35 -0.24
N SER A 297 0.71 14.47 -0.42
CA SER A 297 1.63 13.32 -0.36
C SER A 297 1.60 12.60 0.98
N VAL A 298 1.66 13.35 2.08
CA VAL A 298 1.57 12.80 3.44
C VAL A 298 0.21 12.14 3.68
N ALA A 299 -0.89 12.76 3.23
CA ALA A 299 -2.24 12.22 3.41
C ALA A 299 -2.43 10.88 2.69
N PHE A 300 -2.01 10.77 1.43
CA PHE A 300 -2.09 9.49 0.70
C PHE A 300 -1.15 8.44 1.28
N THR A 301 0.05 8.83 1.74
CA THR A 301 0.99 7.91 2.38
C THR A 301 0.44 7.37 3.69
N ALA A 302 -0.26 8.20 4.46
CA ALA A 302 -0.87 7.80 5.73
C ALA A 302 -2.13 6.93 5.54
N ALA A 303 -2.91 7.19 4.48
CA ALA A 303 -4.12 6.44 4.19
C ALA A 303 -3.85 5.07 3.55
N GLY A 304 -2.93 4.99 2.58
CA GLY A 304 -2.69 3.77 1.80
C GLY A 304 -2.03 2.65 2.60
N ASN A 305 -2.44 1.42 2.29
CA ASN A 305 -1.87 0.21 2.87
C ASN A 305 -1.15 -0.64 1.81
N ASN A 306 -0.26 -1.53 2.24
CA ASN A 306 0.37 -2.53 1.40
C ASN A 306 -0.37 -3.86 1.59
N PHE A 307 -1.45 -4.04 0.85
CA PHE A 307 -2.25 -5.26 0.95
C PHE A 307 -1.48 -6.48 0.52
N GLU A 308 -0.58 -6.32 -0.42
CA GLU A 308 0.24 -7.40 -0.96
C GLU A 308 1.15 -7.98 0.13
N LEU A 309 1.80 -7.11 0.89
CA LEU A 309 2.59 -7.56 2.04
C LEU A 309 1.69 -8.14 3.14
N ALA A 310 0.56 -7.52 3.42
CA ALA A 310 -0.37 -8.01 4.43
C ALA A 310 -0.89 -9.40 4.08
N ILE A 311 -1.26 -9.64 2.82
CA ILE A 311 -1.68 -10.95 2.30
C ILE A 311 -0.52 -11.95 2.40
N ALA A 312 0.68 -11.56 1.98
CA ALA A 312 1.87 -12.41 2.04
C ALA A 312 2.18 -12.87 3.48
N VAL A 313 2.11 -11.94 4.44
CA VAL A 313 2.29 -12.24 5.86
C VAL A 313 1.15 -13.11 6.39
N ALA A 314 -0.10 -12.81 6.03
CA ALA A 314 -1.25 -13.59 6.47
C ALA A 314 -1.17 -15.03 5.94
N ILE A 315 -0.87 -15.21 4.66
CA ILE A 315 -0.70 -16.53 4.04
C ILE A 315 0.49 -17.28 4.66
N GLY A 316 1.64 -16.62 4.77
CA GLY A 316 2.84 -17.22 5.32
C GLY A 316 2.73 -17.61 6.80
N THR A 317 1.81 -16.98 7.54
CA THR A 317 1.61 -17.23 8.97
C THR A 317 0.44 -18.15 9.25
N PHE A 318 -0.68 -18.01 8.52
CA PHE A 318 -1.97 -18.64 8.82
C PHE A 318 -2.48 -19.54 7.68
N GLY A 319 -1.84 -19.52 6.52
CA GLY A 319 -2.23 -20.28 5.33
C GLY A 319 -3.13 -19.50 4.35
N ALA A 320 -3.15 -19.95 3.08
CA ALA A 320 -3.82 -19.26 1.98
C ALA A 320 -5.36 -19.23 2.09
N THR A 321 -5.95 -20.20 2.78
CA THR A 321 -7.41 -20.30 2.98
C THR A 321 -7.89 -19.67 4.28
N SER A 322 -7.01 -19.03 5.03
CA SER A 322 -7.33 -18.43 6.33
C SER A 322 -8.22 -17.18 6.21
N GLY A 323 -9.04 -16.92 7.23
CA GLY A 323 -9.80 -15.67 7.32
C GLY A 323 -8.92 -14.44 7.37
N GLN A 324 -7.69 -14.55 7.88
CA GLN A 324 -6.69 -13.49 7.90
C GLN A 324 -6.26 -13.12 6.47
N ALA A 325 -5.99 -14.10 5.62
CA ALA A 325 -5.66 -13.88 4.22
C ALA A 325 -6.85 -13.30 3.44
N LEU A 326 -8.07 -13.77 3.73
CA LEU A 326 -9.30 -13.24 3.15
C LEU A 326 -9.48 -11.74 3.46
N ALA A 327 -9.24 -11.30 4.69
CA ALA A 327 -9.33 -9.89 5.05
C ALA A 327 -8.37 -9.02 4.22
N GLY A 328 -7.14 -9.49 3.99
CA GLY A 328 -6.18 -8.83 3.11
C GLY A 328 -6.65 -8.76 1.66
N THR A 329 -7.25 -9.84 1.14
CA THR A 329 -7.72 -9.95 -0.25
C THR A 329 -8.88 -8.99 -0.57
N ILE A 330 -9.72 -8.66 0.42
CA ILE A 330 -10.81 -7.68 0.29
C ILE A 330 -10.24 -6.25 0.16
N GLY A 331 -9.04 -6.02 0.68
CA GLY A 331 -8.45 -4.70 0.75
C GLY A 331 -8.41 -3.90 -0.56
N PRO A 332 -7.81 -4.41 -1.62
CA PRO A 332 -7.73 -3.71 -2.92
C PRO A 332 -9.11 -3.35 -3.50
N LEU A 333 -10.15 -4.15 -3.21
CA LEU A 333 -11.55 -3.88 -3.61
C LEU A 333 -12.05 -2.55 -3.07
N VAL A 334 -11.69 -2.25 -1.83
CA VAL A 334 -12.14 -1.04 -1.12
C VAL A 334 -11.16 0.10 -1.36
N GLU A 335 -9.87 -0.17 -1.31
CA GLU A 335 -8.83 0.85 -1.43
C GLU A 335 -8.95 1.63 -2.73
N VAL A 336 -8.99 0.94 -3.86
CA VAL A 336 -8.91 1.60 -5.18
C VAL A 336 -10.08 2.56 -5.42
N PRO A 337 -11.36 2.19 -5.27
CA PRO A 337 -12.47 3.13 -5.42
C PRO A 337 -12.42 4.30 -4.44
N VAL A 338 -12.03 4.03 -3.18
CA VAL A 338 -11.99 5.05 -2.14
C VAL A 338 -10.86 6.04 -2.39
N LEU A 339 -9.64 5.58 -2.70
CA LEU A 339 -8.51 6.48 -2.96
C LEU A 339 -8.71 7.29 -4.25
N VAL A 340 -9.36 6.73 -5.28
CA VAL A 340 -9.80 7.51 -6.46
C VAL A 340 -10.78 8.61 -6.03
N ALA A 341 -11.76 8.31 -5.20
CA ALA A 341 -12.69 9.32 -4.70
C ALA A 341 -11.96 10.41 -3.87
N LEU A 342 -10.96 10.02 -3.07
CA LEU A 342 -10.15 10.96 -2.29
C LEU A 342 -9.23 11.83 -3.17
N VAL A 343 -8.77 11.35 -4.34
CA VAL A 343 -8.08 12.19 -5.35
C VAL A 343 -9.01 13.32 -5.80
N TYR A 344 -10.26 13.01 -6.16
CA TYR A 344 -11.23 14.05 -6.53
C TYR A 344 -11.56 14.97 -5.34
N ALA A 345 -11.70 14.41 -4.16
CA ALA A 345 -11.99 15.19 -2.95
C ALA A 345 -10.89 16.21 -2.63
N VAL A 346 -9.61 15.80 -2.69
CA VAL A 346 -8.51 16.72 -2.37
C VAL A 346 -8.29 17.77 -3.45
N THR A 347 -8.48 17.45 -4.72
CA THR A 347 -8.39 18.43 -5.80
C THR A 347 -9.51 19.48 -5.71
N TRP A 348 -10.70 19.08 -5.25
CA TRP A 348 -11.82 20.00 -5.01
C TRP A 348 -11.66 20.83 -3.72
N LEU A 349 -11.10 20.25 -2.65
CA LEU A 349 -10.86 20.92 -1.37
C LEU A 349 -9.60 21.79 -1.38
N GLY A 350 -8.62 21.47 -2.21
CA GLY A 350 -7.32 22.13 -2.27
C GLY A 350 -7.42 23.65 -2.33
N PRO A 351 -8.14 24.26 -3.29
CA PRO A 351 -8.27 25.72 -3.37
C PRO A 351 -8.90 26.36 -2.13
N ARG A 352 -9.75 25.61 -1.40
CA ARG A 352 -10.39 26.11 -0.16
C ARG A 352 -9.48 25.99 1.06
N MET A 353 -8.70 24.91 1.11
CA MET A 353 -7.80 24.66 2.24
C MET A 353 -6.45 25.40 2.08
N PHE A 354 -5.98 25.60 0.85
CA PHE A 354 -4.69 26.21 0.52
C PHE A 354 -4.82 27.35 -0.51
N PRO A 355 -5.58 28.42 -0.22
CA PRO A 355 -6.02 29.37 -1.24
C PRO A 355 -4.91 30.11 -2.01
N ASN A 356 -3.70 30.19 -1.45
CA ASN A 356 -2.57 30.90 -2.06
C ASN A 356 -1.39 29.98 -2.40
N ASP A 357 -1.60 28.66 -2.45
CA ASP A 357 -0.52 27.72 -2.70
C ASP A 357 -0.26 27.60 -4.22
N PRO A 358 0.99 27.85 -4.67
CA PRO A 358 1.33 27.80 -6.09
C PRO A 358 1.29 26.37 -6.67
N THR A 359 1.27 25.34 -5.80
CA THR A 359 1.27 23.92 -6.21
C THR A 359 -0.13 23.35 -6.43
N LEU A 360 -1.17 24.18 -6.29
CA LEU A 360 -2.54 23.76 -6.55
C LEU A 360 -2.72 23.29 -8.00
N PRO A 361 -3.52 22.23 -8.22
CA PRO A 361 -3.88 21.80 -9.57
C PRO A 361 -4.57 22.93 -10.32
N ALA A 362 -4.27 23.06 -11.62
CA ALA A 362 -4.99 24.00 -12.48
C ALA A 362 -6.48 23.66 -12.44
N SER A 363 -7.35 24.64 -12.22
CA SER A 363 -8.80 24.41 -12.21
C SER A 363 -9.21 23.77 -13.54
N ARG A 364 -9.74 22.54 -13.45
CA ARG A 364 -10.40 21.94 -14.60
C ARG A 364 -11.66 22.74 -14.85
N SER A 365 -11.60 23.64 -15.87
CA SER A 365 -12.75 24.33 -16.43
C SER A 365 -13.63 23.36 -17.20
#